data_9026910f619aa12d98018567130f550a
#
_entry.id   9026910f619aa12d98018567130f550a
#
_cell.length_a   1.000
_cell.length_b   1.000
_cell.length_c   1.000
_cell.angle_alpha   90.00
_cell.angle_beta   90.00
_cell.angle_gamma   90.00
#
_symmetry.space_group_name_H-M   'P 1'
#
loop_
_entity.id
_entity.type
_entity.pdbx_description
1 polymer ?
#
loop_
_entity_poly.entity_id
_entity_poly.type
_entity_poly.pdbx_seq_one_letter_code
_entity_poly.pdbx_strand_id
1 'polypeptide(L)'
;MPKIYKVREQSSTGDVFLYHSSADIVALDESKVEGLGDNLESAVIALNNKAEGKANTTTLNVLITASAFEGGTSPFIQTIEVEGILETDNPVAGVTYSDDTELALKQREAWGSVSRIKCNDNSITVYCYEDKPTTDIPIQLKIVR
;
A
#
# COMPACT_ATOMS: atom_id res chain seq x y z
N MET A 1 -39.98 -4.39 23.48
CA MET A 1 -40.68 -3.42 22.61
C MET A 1 -39.79 -2.22 22.39
N PRO A 2 -39.50 -1.82 21.17
CA PRO A 2 -38.71 -0.63 20.91
C PRO A 2 -39.48 0.61 21.38
N LYS A 3 -38.78 1.48 22.11
CA LYS A 3 -39.37 2.75 22.54
C LYS A 3 -39.40 3.71 21.35
N ILE A 4 -40.57 4.12 20.94
CA ILE A 4 -40.75 5.12 19.88
C ILE A 4 -40.73 6.49 20.55
N TYR A 5 -39.76 7.31 20.26
CA TYR A 5 -39.71 8.69 20.71
C TYR A 5 -40.35 9.58 19.64
N LYS A 6 -41.35 10.39 20.04
CA LYS A 6 -41.91 11.40 19.17
C LYS A 6 -41.19 12.72 19.41
N VAL A 7 -40.48 13.20 18.40
CA VAL A 7 -39.96 14.57 18.41
C VAL A 7 -40.98 15.45 17.71
N ARG A 8 -41.43 16.47 18.42
CA ARG A 8 -42.38 17.48 17.89
C ARG A 8 -41.56 18.71 17.50
N GLU A 9 -41.45 18.97 16.22
CA GLU A 9 -41.01 20.27 15.73
C GLU A 9 -42.26 21.12 15.40
N GLN A 10 -42.34 22.31 16.02
CA GLN A 10 -43.30 23.30 15.61
C GLN A 10 -42.74 24.14 14.47
N SER A 11 -43.20 23.89 13.26
CA SER A 11 -42.97 24.81 12.15
C SER A 11 -44.11 25.78 12.04
N SER A 12 -43.88 26.94 11.43
CA SER A 12 -44.91 27.98 11.20
C SER A 12 -46.07 27.52 10.30
N THR A 13 -46.00 26.30 9.74
CA THR A 13 -46.96 25.72 8.77
C THR A 13 -47.65 24.46 9.27
N GLY A 14 -47.44 24.03 10.50
CA GLY A 14 -48.08 22.86 11.08
C GLY A 14 -47.14 21.92 11.82
N ASP A 15 -47.69 21.00 12.59
CA ASP A 15 -46.89 20.00 13.31
C ASP A 15 -46.37 18.91 12.36
N VAL A 16 -45.07 18.77 12.26
CA VAL A 16 -44.43 17.65 11.55
C VAL A 16 -44.03 16.59 12.57
N PHE A 17 -44.62 15.40 12.46
CA PHE A 17 -44.23 14.24 13.27
C PHE A 17 -43.17 13.41 12.53
N LEU A 18 -41.95 13.44 13.01
CA LEU A 18 -40.91 12.54 12.55
C LEU A 18 -40.88 11.29 13.44
N TYR A 19 -41.12 10.14 12.84
CA TYR A 19 -40.97 8.86 13.52
C TYR A 19 -39.51 8.39 13.39
N HIS A 20 -38.78 8.43 14.50
CA HIS A 20 -37.47 7.81 14.57
C HIS A 20 -37.60 6.43 15.18
N SER A 21 -37.15 5.38 14.48
CA SER A 21 -36.89 4.10 15.12
C SER A 21 -35.67 4.26 16.03
N SER A 22 -35.68 3.59 17.18
CA SER A 22 -34.66 3.74 18.24
C SER A 22 -33.26 3.19 17.87
N ALA A 23 -33.05 2.81 16.64
CA ALA A 23 -31.74 2.46 16.09
C ALA A 23 -31.22 3.69 15.34
N ASP A 24 -30.30 4.40 15.97
CA ASP A 24 -29.25 5.11 15.27
C ASP A 24 -29.54 6.46 14.65
N ILE A 25 -29.97 7.41 15.48
CA ILE A 25 -29.57 8.79 15.19
C ILE A 25 -28.16 8.95 15.78
N VAL A 26 -27.13 8.59 15.01
CA VAL A 26 -25.79 9.10 15.28
C VAL A 26 -25.84 10.58 14.89
N ALA A 27 -25.93 11.45 15.89
CA ALA A 27 -25.69 12.87 15.65
C ALA A 27 -24.24 13.01 15.22
N LEU A 28 -24.03 13.17 13.91
CA LEU A 28 -22.72 13.50 13.36
C LEU A 28 -22.40 14.93 13.77
N ASP A 29 -21.42 15.07 14.66
CA ASP A 29 -20.89 16.38 15.04
C ASP A 29 -20.07 16.92 13.86
N GLU A 30 -20.67 17.80 13.07
CA GLU A 30 -20.07 18.41 11.89
C GLU A 30 -18.75 19.12 12.22
N SER A 31 -18.57 19.57 13.46
CA SER A 31 -17.33 20.23 13.90
C SER A 31 -16.11 19.28 13.93
N LYS A 32 -16.35 17.96 13.95
CA LYS A 32 -15.29 16.93 14.05
C LYS A 32 -14.93 16.28 12.74
N VAL A 33 -15.71 16.50 11.68
CA VAL A 33 -15.43 15.93 10.36
C VAL A 33 -15.48 17.03 9.32
N GLU A 34 -14.32 17.51 8.95
CA GLU A 34 -14.14 18.50 7.89
C GLU A 34 -14.71 17.97 6.55
N GLY A 35 -15.64 18.69 5.96
CA GLY A 35 -16.25 18.34 4.67
C GLY A 35 -17.49 17.46 4.75
N LEU A 36 -18.13 17.34 5.93
CA LEU A 36 -19.48 16.80 6.03
C LEU A 36 -20.46 17.80 5.40
N GLY A 37 -21.12 17.39 4.34
CA GLY A 37 -22.27 18.14 3.78
C GLY A 37 -23.52 17.98 4.62
N ASP A 38 -24.58 18.67 4.21
CA ASP A 38 -25.85 18.80 4.95
C ASP A 38 -26.62 17.48 5.13
N ASN A 39 -26.11 16.34 4.60
CA ASN A 39 -26.75 15.04 4.71
C ASN A 39 -25.74 13.88 4.77
N LEU A 40 -26.23 12.71 5.16
CA LEU A 40 -25.45 11.49 5.29
C LEU A 40 -24.74 11.08 3.99
N GLU A 41 -25.36 11.34 2.83
CA GLU A 41 -24.80 11.02 1.52
C GLU A 41 -23.52 11.82 1.26
N SER A 42 -23.55 13.14 1.52
CA SER A 42 -22.38 14.01 1.41
C SER A 42 -21.26 13.58 2.37
N ALA A 43 -21.63 13.15 3.59
CA ALA A 43 -20.67 12.63 4.57
C ALA A 43 -19.99 11.34 4.10
N VAL A 44 -20.75 10.41 3.52
CA VAL A 44 -20.23 9.15 2.98
C VAL A 44 -19.31 9.42 1.78
N ILE A 45 -19.70 10.33 0.89
CA ILE A 45 -18.87 10.74 -0.26
C ILE A 45 -17.56 11.36 0.22
N ALA A 46 -17.60 12.26 1.21
CA ALA A 46 -16.41 12.89 1.77
C ALA A 46 -15.47 11.87 2.44
N LEU A 47 -16.00 10.88 3.16
CA LEU A 47 -15.23 9.78 3.75
C LEU A 47 -14.61 8.89 2.68
N ASN A 48 -15.33 8.59 1.62
CA ASN A 48 -14.83 7.80 0.50
C ASN A 48 -13.67 8.50 -0.22
N ASN A 49 -13.85 9.80 -0.52
CA ASN A 49 -12.79 10.61 -1.15
C ASN A 49 -11.53 10.71 -0.26
N LYS A 50 -11.70 10.81 1.07
CA LYS A 50 -10.57 10.76 2.01
C LYS A 50 -9.91 9.38 2.07
N ALA A 51 -10.66 8.30 1.87
CA ALA A 51 -10.13 6.93 1.83
C ALA A 51 -9.37 6.67 0.52
N GLU A 52 -9.86 7.17 -0.62
CA GLU A 52 -9.20 7.07 -1.92
C GLU A 52 -7.89 7.87 -1.99
N GLY A 53 -7.76 8.94 -1.22
CA GLY A 53 -6.52 9.72 -1.11
C GLY A 53 -5.46 9.12 -0.18
N LYS A 54 -5.71 7.96 0.44
CA LYS A 54 -4.71 7.27 1.27
C LYS A 54 -3.76 6.47 0.39
N ALA A 55 -2.46 6.66 0.61
CA ALA A 55 -1.44 5.87 -0.05
C ALA A 55 -1.63 4.37 0.22
N ASN A 56 -1.80 3.60 -0.85
CA ASN A 56 -1.80 2.15 -0.78
C ASN A 56 -0.38 1.61 -0.70
N THR A 57 -0.15 0.73 0.25
CA THR A 57 1.14 0.06 0.39
C THR A 57 1.02 -1.39 -0.03
N THR A 58 1.82 -1.78 -1.00
CA THR A 58 1.94 -3.17 -1.47
C THR A 58 3.34 -3.68 -1.19
N THR A 59 3.46 -4.93 -0.71
CA THR A 59 4.75 -5.60 -0.51
C THR A 59 4.84 -6.78 -1.46
N LEU A 60 5.89 -6.81 -2.27
CA LEU A 60 6.18 -7.88 -3.23
C LEU A 60 7.47 -8.59 -2.80
N ASN A 61 7.43 -9.93 -2.79
CA ASN A 61 8.61 -10.76 -2.50
C ASN A 61 9.28 -11.15 -3.82
N VAL A 62 10.58 -10.96 -3.90
CA VAL A 62 11.37 -11.23 -5.10
C VAL A 62 12.64 -11.99 -4.70
N LEU A 63 13.07 -12.94 -5.53
CA LEU A 63 14.34 -13.63 -5.39
C LEU A 63 15.30 -13.17 -6.48
N ILE A 64 16.40 -12.55 -6.08
CA ILE A 64 17.53 -12.29 -6.96
C ILE A 64 18.39 -13.57 -6.98
N THR A 65 18.46 -14.22 -8.14
CA THR A 65 19.15 -15.51 -8.29
C THR A 65 20.59 -15.29 -8.78
N ALA A 66 21.56 -15.71 -8.02
CA ALA A 66 22.98 -15.51 -8.31
C ALA A 66 23.40 -16.05 -9.69
N SER A 67 22.87 -17.21 -10.09
CA SER A 67 23.20 -17.86 -11.37
C SER A 67 22.49 -17.24 -12.59
N ALA A 68 21.51 -16.37 -12.41
CA ALA A 68 20.69 -15.82 -13.48
C ALA A 68 21.18 -14.45 -14.01
N PHE A 69 22.33 -13.97 -13.53
CA PHE A 69 22.91 -12.75 -14.06
C PHE A 69 23.57 -13.00 -15.43
N GLU A 70 23.11 -12.24 -16.40
CA GLU A 70 23.65 -12.22 -17.75
C GLU A 70 24.83 -11.24 -17.86
N GLY A 71 25.64 -11.43 -18.90
CA GLY A 71 26.84 -10.64 -19.19
C GLY A 71 28.14 -11.32 -18.75
N GLY A 72 29.11 -11.34 -19.66
CA GLY A 72 30.47 -11.82 -19.42
C GLY A 72 31.40 -10.77 -18.80
N THR A 73 30.97 -9.50 -18.84
CA THR A 73 31.65 -8.33 -18.29
C THR A 73 30.64 -7.38 -17.70
N SER A 74 31.06 -6.52 -16.75
CA SER A 74 30.24 -5.48 -16.16
C SER A 74 29.60 -4.55 -17.21
N PRO A 75 28.33 -4.11 -17.01
CA PRO A 75 27.46 -4.47 -15.92
C PRO A 75 26.84 -5.86 -16.07
N PHE A 76 26.76 -6.60 -14.96
CA PHE A 76 25.97 -7.81 -14.89
C PHE A 76 24.52 -7.46 -14.65
N ILE A 77 23.62 -8.10 -15.39
CA ILE A 77 22.20 -7.72 -15.40
C ILE A 77 21.33 -8.97 -15.19
N GLN A 78 20.27 -8.81 -14.37
CA GLN A 78 19.22 -9.81 -14.24
C GLN A 78 17.87 -9.11 -14.35
N THR A 79 17.00 -9.60 -15.24
CA THR A 79 15.58 -9.16 -15.28
C THR A 79 14.73 -10.22 -14.58
N ILE A 80 13.87 -9.78 -13.67
CA ILE A 80 13.01 -10.65 -12.86
C ILE A 80 11.56 -10.18 -13.08
N GLU A 81 10.69 -11.12 -13.44
CA GLU A 81 9.26 -10.85 -13.55
C GLU A 81 8.64 -10.59 -12.17
N VAL A 82 7.93 -9.49 -12.02
CA VAL A 82 7.26 -9.06 -10.79
C VAL A 82 5.90 -8.49 -11.15
N GLU A 83 4.87 -9.32 -11.08
CA GLU A 83 3.52 -8.93 -11.46
C GLU A 83 3.02 -7.71 -10.67
N GLY A 84 2.43 -6.76 -11.37
CA GLY A 84 1.81 -5.57 -10.79
C GLY A 84 2.76 -4.44 -10.41
N ILE A 85 4.08 -4.58 -10.65
CA ILE A 85 5.00 -3.44 -10.57
C ILE A 85 4.90 -2.59 -11.85
N LEU A 86 5.05 -1.27 -11.71
CA LEU A 86 4.99 -0.31 -12.83
C LEU A 86 6.36 0.35 -13.01
N GLU A 87 6.66 0.79 -14.22
CA GLU A 87 7.91 1.53 -14.51
C GLU A 87 8.03 2.82 -13.68
N THR A 88 6.89 3.42 -13.31
CA THR A 88 6.84 4.64 -12.49
C THR A 88 7.00 4.39 -10.99
N ASP A 89 6.99 3.14 -10.53
CA ASP A 89 7.16 2.82 -9.12
C ASP A 89 8.59 3.09 -8.64
N ASN A 90 8.69 3.55 -7.40
CA ASN A 90 9.97 3.72 -6.72
C ASN A 90 9.95 2.94 -5.39
N PRO A 91 10.08 1.61 -5.43
CA PRO A 91 9.97 0.76 -4.25
C PRO A 91 11.15 0.94 -3.30
N VAL A 92 10.89 0.78 -2.01
CA VAL A 92 11.93 0.55 -1.03
C VAL A 92 12.27 -0.94 -1.04
N ALA A 93 13.50 -1.27 -1.43
CA ALA A 93 14.01 -2.64 -1.41
C ALA A 93 14.66 -2.96 -0.06
N GLY A 94 14.28 -4.08 0.53
CA GLY A 94 14.90 -4.61 1.76
C GLY A 94 15.21 -6.10 1.59
N VAL A 95 16.34 -6.55 2.13
CA VAL A 95 16.71 -7.98 2.12
C VAL A 95 15.99 -8.71 3.26
N THR A 96 15.41 -9.87 2.94
CA THR A 96 14.84 -10.80 3.92
C THR A 96 15.87 -11.89 4.18
N TYR A 97 16.73 -11.65 5.17
CA TYR A 97 17.80 -12.59 5.49
C TYR A 97 17.26 -13.92 6.04
N SER A 98 18.02 -14.99 5.79
CA SER A 98 17.76 -16.31 6.36
C SER A 98 17.89 -16.30 7.89
N ASP A 99 17.16 -17.18 8.58
CA ASP A 99 17.35 -17.45 10.02
C ASP A 99 18.66 -18.20 10.28
N ASP A 100 19.25 -18.86 9.27
CA ASP A 100 20.59 -19.43 9.34
C ASP A 100 21.64 -18.33 9.25
N THR A 101 22.45 -18.19 10.30
CA THR A 101 23.42 -17.11 10.44
C THR A 101 24.50 -17.13 9.33
N GLU A 102 24.96 -18.33 8.93
CA GLU A 102 25.98 -18.46 7.89
C GLU A 102 25.43 -18.01 6.54
N LEU A 103 24.22 -18.46 6.21
CA LEU A 103 23.54 -18.05 4.97
C LEU A 103 23.20 -16.56 4.98
N ALA A 104 22.72 -16.02 6.11
CA ALA A 104 22.42 -14.60 6.24
C ALA A 104 23.65 -13.71 6.01
N LEU A 105 24.84 -14.12 6.48
CA LEU A 105 26.08 -13.39 6.24
C LEU A 105 26.45 -13.42 4.75
N LYS A 106 26.32 -14.56 4.09
CA LYS A 106 26.55 -14.69 2.63
C LYS A 106 25.55 -13.82 1.83
N GLN A 107 24.27 -13.81 2.23
CA GLN A 107 23.25 -12.95 1.60
C GLN A 107 23.55 -11.47 1.78
N ARG A 108 24.04 -11.06 2.95
CA ARG A 108 24.46 -9.68 3.22
C ARG A 108 25.64 -9.26 2.34
N GLU A 109 26.62 -10.12 2.19
CA GLU A 109 27.76 -9.88 1.31
C GLU A 109 27.31 -9.78 -0.15
N ALA A 110 26.49 -10.73 -0.60
CA ALA A 110 25.92 -10.75 -1.94
C ALA A 110 25.08 -9.51 -2.25
N TRP A 111 24.30 -9.00 -1.26
CA TRP A 111 23.55 -7.76 -1.42
C TRP A 111 24.44 -6.55 -1.68
N GLY A 112 25.66 -6.53 -1.13
CA GLY A 112 26.66 -5.49 -1.39
C GLY A 112 27.04 -5.34 -2.86
N SER A 113 26.89 -6.40 -3.68
CA SER A 113 27.17 -6.37 -5.13
C SER A 113 26.04 -5.70 -5.94
N VAL A 114 24.83 -5.57 -5.38
CA VAL A 114 23.68 -4.95 -6.07
C VAL A 114 23.86 -3.43 -6.08
N SER A 115 24.08 -2.88 -7.28
CA SER A 115 24.33 -1.46 -7.45
C SER A 115 23.06 -0.64 -7.74
N ARG A 116 22.10 -1.27 -8.45
CA ARG A 116 20.88 -0.58 -8.88
C ARG A 116 19.74 -1.58 -9.14
N ILE A 117 18.52 -1.17 -8.79
CA ILE A 117 17.30 -1.84 -9.24
C ILE A 117 16.48 -0.80 -10.03
N LYS A 118 16.06 -1.17 -11.24
CA LYS A 118 15.17 -0.38 -12.09
C LYS A 118 13.84 -1.10 -12.22
N CYS A 119 12.72 -0.39 -12.01
CA CYS A 119 11.39 -0.90 -12.28
C CYS A 119 11.05 -0.75 -13.77
N ASN A 120 10.35 -1.73 -14.29
CA ASN A 120 9.68 -1.70 -15.59
C ASN A 120 8.28 -2.28 -15.40
N ASP A 121 7.42 -2.18 -16.39
CA ASP A 121 6.08 -2.78 -16.27
C ASP A 121 6.18 -4.31 -16.14
N ASN A 122 5.63 -4.81 -15.02
CA ASN A 122 5.62 -6.23 -14.60
C ASN A 122 7.01 -6.86 -14.46
N SER A 123 8.07 -6.07 -14.29
CA SER A 123 9.42 -6.62 -14.06
C SER A 123 10.34 -5.62 -13.36
N ILE A 124 11.41 -6.14 -12.78
CA ILE A 124 12.53 -5.33 -12.32
C ILE A 124 13.81 -5.77 -13.02
N THR A 125 14.73 -4.83 -13.21
CA THR A 125 16.07 -5.10 -13.70
C THR A 125 17.07 -4.76 -12.62
N VAL A 126 17.85 -5.75 -12.21
CA VAL A 126 18.93 -5.64 -11.21
C VAL A 126 20.26 -5.48 -11.93
N TYR A 127 21.05 -4.51 -11.49
CA TYR A 127 22.37 -4.21 -12.04
C TYR A 127 23.45 -4.40 -10.98
N CYS A 128 24.54 -5.07 -11.36
CA CYS A 128 25.76 -5.16 -10.57
C CYS A 128 26.92 -4.63 -11.42
N TYR A 129 27.62 -3.58 -10.91
CA TYR A 129 28.64 -2.87 -11.68
C TYR A 129 30.06 -3.37 -11.42
N GLU A 130 30.29 -4.09 -10.34
CA GLU A 130 31.60 -4.67 -10.01
C GLU A 130 31.56 -6.18 -10.19
N ASP A 131 31.01 -6.86 -9.21
CA ASP A 131 30.89 -8.32 -9.19
C ASP A 131 29.44 -8.74 -9.12
N LYS A 132 29.11 -9.92 -9.65
CA LYS A 132 27.78 -10.50 -9.48
C LYS A 132 27.67 -11.23 -8.14
N PRO A 133 26.46 -11.30 -7.57
CA PRO A 133 26.22 -12.03 -6.33
C PRO A 133 26.63 -13.49 -6.45
N THR A 134 27.18 -14.05 -5.37
CA THR A 134 27.54 -15.47 -5.27
C THR A 134 26.48 -16.32 -4.58
N THR A 135 25.48 -15.67 -4.00
CA THR A 135 24.40 -16.30 -3.23
C THR A 135 23.08 -15.65 -3.60
N ASP A 136 22.01 -16.44 -3.65
CA ASP A 136 20.65 -15.93 -3.90
C ASP A 136 20.21 -14.99 -2.78
N ILE A 137 19.54 -13.90 -3.16
CA ILE A 137 19.16 -12.83 -2.25
C ILE A 137 17.64 -12.66 -2.27
N PRO A 138 16.92 -13.10 -1.26
CA PRO A 138 15.51 -12.80 -1.12
C PRO A 138 15.33 -11.34 -0.69
N ILE A 139 14.52 -10.61 -1.44
CA ILE A 139 14.20 -9.21 -1.15
C ILE A 139 12.70 -8.97 -1.07
N GLN A 140 12.32 -7.94 -0.35
CA GLN A 140 10.98 -7.37 -0.36
C GLN A 140 11.02 -6.00 -1.00
N LEU A 141 10.09 -5.75 -1.89
CA LEU A 141 9.84 -4.45 -2.50
C LEU A 141 8.58 -3.86 -1.87
N LYS A 142 8.73 -2.77 -1.14
CA LYS A 142 7.60 -2.02 -0.59
C LYS A 142 7.27 -0.86 -1.51
N ILE A 143 6.09 -0.91 -2.13
CA ILE A 143 5.58 0.10 -3.06
C ILE A 143 4.51 0.92 -2.35
N VAL A 144 4.57 2.24 -2.50
CA VAL A 144 3.56 3.19 -2.01
C VAL A 144 2.99 3.91 -3.23
N ARG A 145 1.69 3.82 -3.42
CA ARG A 145 0.95 4.48 -4.51
C ARG A 145 -0.18 5.35 -4.00
#